data_1a6395594cbc57300b7637d5f89a7a57
#
_entry.id   1a6395594cbc57300b7637d5f89a7a57
#
_cell.length_a   1.000
_cell.length_b   1.000
_cell.length_c   1.000
_cell.angle_alpha   90.00
_cell.angle_beta   90.00
_cell.angle_gamma   90.00
#
_symmetry.space_group_name_H-M   'P 1'
#
loop_
_entity.id
_entity.type
_entity.pdbx_description
1 polymer ?
#
loop_
_entity_poly.entity_id
_entity_poly.type
_entity_poly.pdbx_seq_one_letter_code
_entity_poly.pdbx_strand_id
1 'polypeptide(L)'
;MEKRVHLYVSRKHPCLWLTGLVMLASVVARIAIFSQLEGVGIWRQIVWPSVAVILFVLMEFLIGEEMLYRTAIPVWMLGICEMWQLYFVLGGRPLLFVLACIGILFFCGSYTSILAGNHKPWLLLPLYLLALAIVGYMHWQFASQRCSTATLLPGYLLLAGCLTMLFALKIHTDGKYHPTWKDRSDGRYIRSSPAIEQITPFIMPQRVGANLLFDESVEITDLDRYVRAKRREDMPSFGMTHAIIAAYVRTVAKYPAVNRFVAGQRIYSRGEDIAVCMTVKKEMTKESPDTVIKVHFHPGDTARDVYEKFNAAVVSAKDEMENSNVDDAAGILTSTPRMVLKFVVWLVRVLDYFGMAPKFLLELSPFHGSIYFTSMGSLGIKPVYHHLYDFGTVPAFCAFGRKRRAEEIKDGQIVERKYMDLRFNLDERICDGFYYASVIKYFLRLLAHPEMLDRPPETIAQDIP
;
A
#
# COMPACT_ATOMS: atom_id res chain seq x y z
N MET A 1 11.71 -19.41 -16.12
CA MET A 1 11.34 -18.07 -15.59
C MET A 1 11.71 -17.04 -16.65
N GLU A 2 10.71 -16.50 -17.31
CA GLU A 2 10.91 -15.44 -18.30
C GLU A 2 11.44 -14.19 -17.57
N LYS A 3 12.61 -13.70 -17.96
CA LYS A 3 13.16 -12.44 -17.45
C LYS A 3 12.22 -11.31 -17.85
N ARG A 4 11.34 -10.89 -16.96
CA ARG A 4 10.48 -9.74 -17.21
C ARG A 4 11.34 -8.48 -17.18
N VAL A 5 11.28 -7.72 -18.23
CA VAL A 5 11.88 -6.39 -18.35
C VAL A 5 10.95 -5.42 -17.65
N HIS A 6 11.43 -4.71 -16.63
CA HIS A 6 10.66 -3.71 -15.91
C HIS A 6 11.20 -2.32 -16.24
N LEU A 7 10.28 -1.38 -16.41
CA LEU A 7 10.59 0.01 -16.65
C LEU A 7 10.38 0.79 -15.36
N TYR A 8 11.36 1.58 -14.96
CA TYR A 8 11.24 2.49 -13.84
C TYR A 8 11.76 3.88 -14.22
N VAL A 9 11.34 4.89 -13.48
CA VAL A 9 11.79 6.27 -13.66
C VAL A 9 12.46 6.75 -12.39
N SER A 10 13.72 7.18 -12.50
CA SER A 10 14.44 7.75 -11.37
C SER A 10 14.01 9.20 -11.13
N ARG A 11 13.64 9.54 -9.89
CA ARG A 11 13.31 10.91 -9.48
C ARG A 11 14.42 11.93 -9.72
N LYS A 12 15.67 11.47 -9.81
CA LYS A 12 16.84 12.31 -10.11
C LYS A 12 17.00 12.57 -11.61
N HIS A 13 16.18 11.92 -12.47
CA HIS A 13 16.33 12.07 -13.90
C HIS A 13 15.82 13.46 -14.36
N PRO A 14 16.64 14.27 -15.07
CA PRO A 14 16.27 15.63 -15.45
C PRO A 14 15.01 15.68 -16.33
N CYS A 15 14.79 14.67 -17.17
CA CYS A 15 13.58 14.60 -18.00
C CYS A 15 12.29 14.51 -17.19
N LEU A 16 12.31 13.95 -15.98
CA LEU A 16 11.14 13.90 -15.11
C LEU A 16 10.72 15.31 -14.67
N TRP A 17 11.67 16.12 -14.22
CA TRP A 17 11.44 17.53 -13.89
C TRP A 17 10.97 18.34 -15.10
N LEU A 18 11.57 18.08 -16.27
CA LEU A 18 11.14 18.69 -17.52
C LEU A 18 9.70 18.32 -17.87
N THR A 19 9.32 17.07 -17.66
CA THR A 19 7.92 16.60 -17.85
C THR A 19 6.96 17.44 -16.99
N GLY A 20 7.23 17.56 -15.69
CA GLY A 20 6.42 18.37 -14.78
C GLY A 20 6.30 19.83 -15.23
N LEU A 21 7.40 20.45 -15.61
CA LEU A 21 7.41 21.83 -16.12
C LEU A 21 6.60 22.02 -17.39
N VAL A 22 6.77 21.12 -18.38
CA VAL A 22 6.03 21.17 -19.66
C VAL A 22 4.53 20.93 -19.43
N MET A 23 4.18 20.00 -18.55
CA MET A 23 2.79 19.75 -18.18
C MET A 23 2.14 20.97 -17.50
N LEU A 24 2.82 21.61 -16.56
CA LEU A 24 2.34 22.85 -15.93
C LEU A 24 2.23 24.02 -16.94
N ALA A 25 3.18 24.13 -17.86
CA ALA A 25 3.11 25.12 -18.94
C ALA A 25 1.84 24.91 -19.82
N SER A 26 1.42 23.67 -20.02
CA SER A 26 0.17 23.37 -20.74
C SER A 26 -1.08 23.92 -20.05
N VAL A 27 -1.11 23.90 -18.69
CA VAL A 27 -2.20 24.49 -17.90
C VAL A 27 -2.23 26.01 -18.06
N VAL A 28 -1.07 26.66 -17.95
CA VAL A 28 -0.95 28.13 -18.11
C VAL A 28 -1.39 28.54 -19.51
N ALA A 29 -0.90 27.86 -20.55
CA ALA A 29 -1.30 28.12 -21.93
C ALA A 29 -2.81 27.93 -22.14
N ARG A 30 -3.39 26.88 -21.54
CA ARG A 30 -4.82 26.60 -21.62
C ARG A 30 -5.64 27.70 -20.99
N ILE A 31 -5.28 28.13 -19.78
CA ILE A 31 -5.96 29.25 -19.10
C ILE A 31 -5.86 30.52 -19.94
N ALA A 32 -4.66 30.89 -20.40
CA ALA A 32 -4.42 32.12 -21.15
C ALA A 32 -5.19 32.18 -22.48
N ILE A 33 -5.29 31.04 -23.18
CA ILE A 33 -5.91 30.98 -24.52
C ILE A 33 -7.44 30.87 -24.40
N PHE A 34 -7.91 29.90 -23.60
CA PHE A 34 -9.36 29.59 -23.56
C PHE A 34 -10.16 30.58 -22.70
N SER A 35 -9.55 31.31 -21.78
CA SER A 35 -10.22 32.40 -21.04
C SER A 35 -10.63 33.58 -21.94
N GLN A 36 -9.97 33.73 -23.09
CA GLN A 36 -10.24 34.80 -24.04
C GLN A 36 -11.30 34.45 -25.10
N LEU A 37 -11.75 33.20 -25.11
CA LEU A 37 -12.71 32.72 -26.10
C LEU A 37 -14.15 32.80 -25.54
N GLU A 38 -15.01 33.55 -26.21
CA GLU A 38 -16.44 33.64 -25.88
C GLU A 38 -17.16 32.31 -26.20
N GLY A 39 -18.09 31.90 -25.35
CA GLY A 39 -18.92 30.70 -25.56
C GLY A 39 -18.26 29.40 -25.18
N VAL A 40 -17.04 29.42 -24.66
CA VAL A 40 -16.32 28.24 -24.21
C VAL A 40 -16.68 27.87 -22.75
N GLY A 41 -17.15 26.67 -22.54
CA GLY A 41 -17.49 26.18 -21.20
C GLY A 41 -16.23 26.04 -20.34
N ILE A 42 -15.99 26.99 -19.42
CA ILE A 42 -14.81 27.10 -18.55
C ILE A 42 -14.52 25.76 -17.85
N TRP A 43 -15.53 25.10 -17.32
CA TRP A 43 -15.36 23.83 -16.63
C TRP A 43 -14.77 22.73 -17.52
N ARG A 44 -15.19 22.65 -18.76
CA ARG A 44 -14.82 21.57 -19.69
C ARG A 44 -13.44 21.81 -20.33
N GLN A 45 -13.16 23.07 -20.68
CA GLN A 45 -11.98 23.44 -21.46
C GLN A 45 -10.77 23.79 -20.59
N ILE A 46 -11.00 24.30 -19.40
CA ILE A 46 -9.95 24.79 -18.49
C ILE A 46 -9.86 23.90 -17.24
N VAL A 47 -10.96 23.80 -16.49
CA VAL A 47 -10.93 23.21 -15.14
C VAL A 47 -10.56 21.74 -15.17
N TRP A 48 -11.30 20.91 -15.89
CA TRP A 48 -11.04 19.46 -15.90
C TRP A 48 -9.66 19.06 -16.44
N PRO A 49 -9.19 19.62 -17.58
CA PRO A 49 -7.84 19.32 -18.03
C PRO A 49 -6.77 19.81 -17.06
N SER A 50 -6.96 20.97 -16.43
CA SER A 50 -6.02 21.48 -15.43
C SER A 50 -5.96 20.58 -14.20
N VAL A 51 -7.09 20.10 -13.70
CA VAL A 51 -7.14 19.13 -12.60
C VAL A 51 -6.41 17.84 -12.97
N ALA A 52 -6.61 17.32 -14.19
CA ALA A 52 -5.92 16.12 -14.64
C ALA A 52 -4.38 16.31 -14.72
N VAL A 53 -3.91 17.48 -15.19
CA VAL A 53 -2.47 17.79 -15.20
C VAL A 53 -1.92 17.95 -13.80
N ILE A 54 -2.62 18.62 -12.90
CA ILE A 54 -2.21 18.77 -11.51
C ILE A 54 -2.13 17.40 -10.84
N LEU A 55 -3.12 16.53 -11.06
CA LEU A 55 -3.08 15.15 -10.56
C LEU A 55 -1.89 14.37 -11.13
N PHE A 56 -1.56 14.54 -12.43
CA PHE A 56 -0.39 13.92 -13.02
C PHE A 56 0.89 14.34 -12.31
N VAL A 57 1.10 15.64 -12.13
CA VAL A 57 2.29 16.20 -11.46
C VAL A 57 2.34 15.76 -9.99
N LEU A 58 1.23 15.81 -9.29
CA LEU A 58 1.17 15.33 -7.90
C LEU A 58 1.51 13.84 -7.80
N MET A 59 0.97 13.01 -8.70
CA MET A 59 1.29 11.58 -8.72
C MET A 59 2.77 11.32 -9.05
N GLU A 60 3.36 12.12 -9.94
CA GLU A 60 4.77 12.04 -10.30
C GLU A 60 5.70 12.26 -9.08
N PHE A 61 5.34 13.21 -8.21
CA PHE A 61 6.17 13.57 -7.05
C PHE A 61 5.81 12.84 -5.75
N LEU A 62 4.53 12.49 -5.54
CA LEU A 62 4.06 11.87 -4.30
C LEU A 62 4.15 10.34 -4.32
N ILE A 63 4.07 9.73 -5.50
CA ILE A 63 4.13 8.28 -5.65
C ILE A 63 5.60 7.85 -5.76
N GLY A 64 5.96 6.70 -5.14
CA GLY A 64 7.31 6.16 -5.23
C GLY A 64 7.75 5.87 -6.67
N GLU A 65 9.06 5.90 -6.93
CA GLU A 65 9.67 5.70 -8.27
C GLU A 65 9.13 4.43 -8.96
N GLU A 66 8.89 3.37 -8.19
CA GLU A 66 8.39 2.08 -8.68
C GLU A 66 6.91 2.08 -9.05
N MET A 67 6.18 3.13 -8.69
CA MET A 67 4.72 3.26 -8.87
C MET A 67 4.32 4.32 -9.91
N LEU A 68 5.29 4.88 -10.62
CA LEU A 68 5.03 5.94 -11.62
C LEU A 68 4.10 5.51 -12.76
N TYR A 69 3.92 4.19 -13.00
CA TYR A 69 2.92 3.69 -13.94
C TYR A 69 1.48 4.16 -13.64
N ARG A 70 1.21 4.59 -12.41
CA ARG A 70 -0.11 5.14 -12.02
C ARG A 70 -0.41 6.49 -12.67
N THR A 71 0.60 7.17 -13.17
CA THR A 71 0.42 8.38 -13.98
C THR A 71 -0.37 8.12 -15.27
N ALA A 72 -0.56 6.84 -15.65
CA ALA A 72 -1.46 6.50 -16.75
C ALA A 72 -2.89 6.98 -16.52
N ILE A 73 -3.39 7.02 -15.26
CA ILE A 73 -4.75 7.46 -14.94
C ILE A 73 -4.99 8.92 -15.37
N PRO A 74 -4.21 9.90 -14.90
CA PRO A 74 -4.37 11.28 -15.36
C PRO A 74 -4.08 11.45 -16.87
N VAL A 75 -3.24 10.63 -17.49
CA VAL A 75 -3.04 10.66 -18.95
C VAL A 75 -4.31 10.26 -19.68
N TRP A 76 -5.03 9.24 -19.24
CA TRP A 76 -6.35 8.90 -19.80
C TRP A 76 -7.38 10.00 -19.57
N MET A 77 -7.41 10.65 -18.39
CA MET A 77 -8.27 11.80 -18.14
C MET A 77 -7.97 12.95 -19.11
N LEU A 78 -6.69 13.25 -19.35
CA LEU A 78 -6.26 14.23 -20.33
C LEU A 78 -6.72 13.85 -21.74
N GLY A 79 -6.54 12.59 -22.13
CA GLY A 79 -7.00 12.09 -23.44
C GLY A 79 -8.49 12.30 -23.65
N ILE A 80 -9.32 12.03 -22.65
CA ILE A 80 -10.77 12.27 -22.68
C ILE A 80 -11.08 13.77 -22.83
N CYS A 81 -10.37 14.62 -22.07
CA CYS A 81 -10.53 16.07 -22.18
C CYS A 81 -10.16 16.59 -23.57
N GLU A 82 -9.08 16.08 -24.17
CA GLU A 82 -8.64 16.46 -25.52
C GLU A 82 -9.63 15.96 -26.61
N MET A 83 -10.18 14.74 -26.49
CA MET A 83 -11.23 14.26 -27.39
C MET A 83 -12.47 15.17 -27.34
N TRP A 84 -12.86 15.58 -26.13
CA TRP A 84 -13.98 16.50 -25.96
C TRP A 84 -13.71 17.87 -26.57
N GLN A 85 -12.50 18.41 -26.41
CA GLN A 85 -12.09 19.66 -27.02
C GLN A 85 -12.15 19.58 -28.55
N LEU A 86 -11.62 18.50 -29.12
CA LEU A 86 -11.62 18.26 -30.56
C LEU A 86 -13.04 18.18 -31.13
N TYR A 87 -13.99 17.64 -30.40
CA TYR A 87 -15.41 17.64 -30.83
C TYR A 87 -15.91 19.05 -31.12
N PHE A 88 -15.57 20.03 -30.30
CA PHE A 88 -16.00 21.43 -30.54
C PHE A 88 -15.21 22.10 -31.65
N VAL A 89 -13.93 21.81 -31.74
CA VAL A 89 -13.03 22.42 -32.74
C VAL A 89 -13.32 21.89 -34.14
N LEU A 90 -13.58 20.58 -34.28
CA LEU A 90 -13.78 19.91 -35.57
C LEU A 90 -15.19 20.09 -36.16
N GLY A 91 -16.09 20.78 -35.48
CA GLY A 91 -17.49 21.08 -35.82
C GLY A 91 -17.95 20.67 -37.20
N GLY A 92 -18.60 19.52 -37.33
CA GLY A 92 -19.20 19.05 -38.57
C GLY A 92 -18.32 18.16 -39.48
N ARG A 93 -17.12 17.75 -39.05
CA ARG A 93 -16.27 16.81 -39.79
C ARG A 93 -16.09 15.47 -39.01
N PRO A 94 -17.13 14.59 -39.02
CA PRO A 94 -17.15 13.40 -38.15
C PRO A 94 -16.01 12.43 -38.40
N LEU A 95 -15.55 12.28 -39.65
CA LEU A 95 -14.45 11.36 -39.98
C LEU A 95 -13.12 11.79 -39.33
N LEU A 96 -12.79 13.08 -39.41
CA LEU A 96 -11.56 13.61 -38.79
C LEU A 96 -11.63 13.52 -37.27
N PHE A 97 -12.79 13.78 -36.67
CA PHE A 97 -13.00 13.60 -35.24
C PHE A 97 -12.78 12.16 -34.83
N VAL A 98 -13.37 11.19 -35.53
CA VAL A 98 -13.17 9.75 -35.23
C VAL A 98 -11.68 9.34 -35.34
N LEU A 99 -11.00 9.77 -36.41
CA LEU A 99 -9.57 9.48 -36.58
C LEU A 99 -8.72 10.07 -35.45
N ALA A 100 -9.03 11.30 -35.04
CA ALA A 100 -8.34 11.94 -33.91
C ALA A 100 -8.59 11.22 -32.57
N CYS A 101 -9.83 10.81 -32.30
CA CYS A 101 -10.16 10.02 -31.12
C CYS A 101 -9.43 8.67 -31.11
N ILE A 102 -9.36 7.99 -32.25
CA ILE A 102 -8.57 6.75 -32.41
C ILE A 102 -7.10 7.02 -32.09
N GLY A 103 -6.50 8.10 -32.61
CA GLY A 103 -5.12 8.48 -32.31
C GLY A 103 -4.87 8.71 -30.82
N ILE A 104 -5.77 9.43 -30.14
CA ILE A 104 -5.68 9.70 -28.69
C ILE A 104 -5.83 8.40 -27.88
N LEU A 105 -6.77 7.54 -28.24
CA LEU A 105 -6.97 6.23 -27.58
C LEU A 105 -5.74 5.33 -27.74
N PHE A 106 -5.15 5.29 -28.94
CA PHE A 106 -3.90 4.57 -29.18
C PHE A 106 -2.76 5.15 -28.36
N PHE A 107 -2.66 6.47 -28.23
CA PHE A 107 -1.66 7.13 -27.42
C PHE A 107 -1.79 6.74 -25.94
N CYS A 108 -2.96 6.93 -25.34
CA CYS A 108 -3.23 6.60 -23.94
C CYS A 108 -3.01 5.09 -23.67
N GLY A 109 -3.50 4.23 -24.55
CA GLY A 109 -3.32 2.78 -24.46
C GLY A 109 -1.85 2.36 -24.55
N SER A 110 -1.10 2.97 -25.46
CA SER A 110 0.33 2.71 -25.63
C SER A 110 1.14 3.19 -24.43
N TYR A 111 0.87 4.39 -23.93
CA TYR A 111 1.50 4.92 -22.72
C TYR A 111 1.27 3.97 -21.53
N THR A 112 0.03 3.54 -21.32
CA THR A 112 -0.32 2.58 -20.26
C THR A 112 0.40 1.24 -20.44
N SER A 113 0.49 0.75 -21.68
CA SER A 113 1.13 -0.53 -22.00
C SER A 113 2.64 -0.51 -21.76
N ILE A 114 3.31 0.61 -22.07
CA ILE A 114 4.74 0.78 -21.72
C ILE A 114 4.94 0.73 -20.21
N LEU A 115 4.19 1.55 -19.49
CA LEU A 115 4.29 1.62 -18.02
C LEU A 115 3.95 0.28 -17.36
N ALA A 116 3.10 -0.54 -18.00
CA ALA A 116 2.80 -1.89 -17.55
C ALA A 116 3.91 -2.92 -17.87
N GLY A 117 4.98 -2.52 -18.57
CA GLY A 117 6.09 -3.40 -18.93
C GLY A 117 5.78 -4.41 -20.05
N ASN A 118 4.67 -4.23 -20.77
CA ASN A 118 4.20 -5.23 -21.74
C ASN A 118 4.85 -5.14 -23.13
N HIS A 119 5.47 -4.00 -23.49
CA HIS A 119 6.01 -3.80 -24.83
C HIS A 119 7.35 -3.06 -24.83
N LYS A 120 8.15 -3.32 -25.87
CA LYS A 120 9.41 -2.61 -26.08
C LYS A 120 9.14 -1.14 -26.44
N PRO A 121 9.82 -0.16 -25.81
CA PRO A 121 9.56 1.27 -26.02
C PRO A 121 9.63 1.72 -27.48
N TRP A 122 10.48 1.08 -28.30
CA TRP A 122 10.66 1.41 -29.72
C TRP A 122 9.42 1.12 -30.58
N LEU A 123 8.52 0.20 -30.17
CA LEU A 123 7.27 -0.07 -30.88
C LEU A 123 6.28 1.09 -30.79
N LEU A 124 6.46 1.99 -29.85
CA LEU A 124 5.56 3.13 -29.63
C LEU A 124 6.01 4.38 -30.39
N LEU A 125 7.26 4.45 -30.82
CA LEU A 125 7.75 5.57 -31.61
C LEU A 125 6.91 5.79 -32.89
N PRO A 126 6.57 4.74 -33.68
CA PRO A 126 5.69 4.90 -34.83
C PRO A 126 4.29 5.41 -34.47
N LEU A 127 3.74 4.96 -33.34
CA LEU A 127 2.42 5.43 -32.86
C LEU A 127 2.46 6.89 -32.40
N TYR A 128 3.57 7.31 -31.80
CA TYR A 128 3.83 8.70 -31.48
C TYR A 128 3.94 9.58 -32.71
N LEU A 129 4.70 9.12 -33.70
CA LEU A 129 4.84 9.83 -34.97
C LEU A 129 3.51 9.92 -35.73
N LEU A 130 2.69 8.86 -35.65
CA LEU A 130 1.35 8.87 -36.21
C LEU A 130 0.44 9.86 -35.48
N ALA A 131 0.46 9.89 -34.15
CA ALA A 131 -0.29 10.86 -33.37
C ALA A 131 0.14 12.31 -33.67
N LEU A 132 1.45 12.56 -33.77
CA LEU A 132 1.98 13.86 -34.18
C LEU A 132 1.59 14.23 -35.61
N ALA A 133 1.60 13.28 -36.55
CA ALA A 133 1.16 13.51 -37.93
C ALA A 133 -0.35 13.83 -38.00
N ILE A 134 -1.18 13.12 -37.25
CA ILE A 134 -2.62 13.40 -37.18
C ILE A 134 -2.87 14.78 -36.60
N VAL A 135 -2.23 15.13 -35.47
CA VAL A 135 -2.34 16.46 -34.87
C VAL A 135 -1.81 17.52 -35.80
N GLY A 136 -0.68 17.30 -36.48
CA GLY A 136 -0.09 18.22 -37.47
C GLY A 136 -0.97 18.43 -38.71
N TYR A 137 -1.55 17.34 -39.24
CA TYR A 137 -2.52 17.41 -40.35
C TYR A 137 -3.77 18.18 -39.97
N MET A 138 -4.30 17.94 -38.76
CA MET A 138 -5.41 18.66 -38.22
C MET A 138 -5.08 20.14 -38.06
N HIS A 139 -3.88 20.46 -37.59
CA HIS A 139 -3.38 21.82 -37.47
C HIS A 139 -3.37 22.55 -38.83
N TRP A 140 -2.82 21.87 -39.84
CA TRP A 140 -2.76 22.40 -41.19
C TRP A 140 -4.14 22.66 -41.80
N GLN A 141 -5.07 21.75 -41.63
CA GLN A 141 -6.48 21.88 -42.08
C GLN A 141 -7.22 23.04 -41.40
N PHE A 142 -6.88 23.36 -40.14
CA PHE A 142 -7.54 24.41 -39.36
C PHE A 142 -6.90 25.78 -39.52
N ALA A 143 -5.57 25.85 -39.72
CA ALA A 143 -4.90 27.10 -39.99
C ALA A 143 -5.47 27.81 -41.23
N SER A 144 -6.14 27.06 -42.13
CA SER A 144 -6.72 27.58 -43.34
C SER A 144 -8.15 28.14 -43.16
N GLN A 145 -8.84 27.93 -42.06
CA GLN A 145 -10.30 28.19 -42.08
C GLN A 145 -11.00 28.91 -40.91
N ARG A 146 -10.54 28.99 -39.68
CA ARG A 146 -11.27 29.74 -38.61
C ARG A 146 -10.75 29.67 -37.18
N CYS A 147 -9.74 28.85 -36.82
CA CYS A 147 -9.24 28.79 -35.46
C CYS A 147 -7.81 29.31 -35.40
N SER A 148 -7.52 30.14 -34.40
CA SER A 148 -6.16 30.54 -34.09
C SER A 148 -5.33 29.28 -33.78
N THR A 149 -4.16 29.15 -34.42
CA THR A 149 -3.16 28.08 -34.14
C THR A 149 -2.80 27.97 -32.65
N ALA A 150 -3.02 29.05 -31.89
CA ALA A 150 -2.82 29.09 -30.45
C ALA A 150 -3.69 28.09 -29.67
N THR A 151 -4.90 27.74 -30.15
CA THR A 151 -5.81 26.81 -29.42
C THR A 151 -5.28 25.39 -29.32
N LEU A 152 -4.34 25.00 -30.16
CA LEU A 152 -3.73 23.67 -30.17
C LEU A 152 -2.45 23.57 -29.33
N LEU A 153 -1.90 24.73 -28.91
CA LEU A 153 -0.65 24.76 -28.12
C LEU A 153 -0.70 23.94 -26.82
N PRO A 154 -1.78 23.98 -26.01
CA PRO A 154 -1.88 23.13 -24.81
C PRO A 154 -1.76 21.65 -25.11
N GLY A 155 -2.39 21.15 -26.18
CA GLY A 155 -2.33 19.75 -26.59
C GLY A 155 -0.90 19.33 -27.01
N TYR A 156 -0.18 20.20 -27.76
CA TYR A 156 1.22 19.94 -28.10
C TYR A 156 2.14 19.89 -26.87
N LEU A 157 1.93 20.77 -25.89
CA LEU A 157 2.68 20.75 -24.65
C LEU A 157 2.43 19.47 -23.86
N LEU A 158 1.19 19.00 -23.81
CA LEU A 158 0.86 17.71 -23.18
C LEU A 158 1.56 16.55 -23.86
N LEU A 159 1.52 16.51 -25.19
CA LEU A 159 2.20 15.47 -25.97
C LEU A 159 3.72 15.50 -25.74
N ALA A 160 4.33 16.70 -25.73
CA ALA A 160 5.73 16.89 -25.43
C ALA A 160 6.08 16.42 -24.00
N GLY A 161 5.24 16.72 -23.01
CA GLY A 161 5.39 16.24 -21.64
C GLY A 161 5.37 14.72 -21.55
N CYS A 162 4.44 14.07 -22.23
CA CYS A 162 4.41 12.60 -22.29
C CYS A 162 5.66 12.01 -22.98
N LEU A 163 6.18 12.65 -24.03
CA LEU A 163 7.42 12.25 -24.68
C LEU A 163 8.64 12.36 -23.76
N THR A 164 8.76 13.47 -23.01
CA THR A 164 9.87 13.65 -22.06
C THR A 164 9.83 12.62 -20.95
N MET A 165 8.63 12.19 -20.53
CA MET A 165 8.47 11.10 -19.55
C MET A 165 9.03 9.78 -20.11
N LEU A 166 8.81 9.47 -21.38
CA LEU A 166 9.34 8.25 -21.99
C LEU A 166 10.87 8.23 -22.05
N PHE A 167 11.53 9.38 -22.25
CA PHE A 167 12.98 9.48 -22.19
C PHE A 167 13.56 9.29 -20.78
N ALA A 168 12.74 9.51 -19.75
CA ALA A 168 13.16 9.26 -18.38
C ALA A 168 13.09 7.78 -17.98
N LEU A 169 12.39 6.93 -18.76
CA LEU A 169 12.23 5.51 -18.47
C LEU A 169 13.57 4.76 -18.61
N LYS A 170 13.89 3.94 -17.61
CA LYS A 170 15.03 3.03 -17.61
C LYS A 170 14.57 1.59 -17.59
N ILE A 171 15.33 0.74 -18.27
CA ILE A 171 15.09 -0.70 -18.30
C ILE A 171 15.89 -1.35 -17.18
N HIS A 172 15.22 -2.08 -16.30
CA HIS A 172 15.84 -2.83 -15.21
C HIS A 172 15.79 -4.34 -15.53
N THR A 173 16.91 -5.02 -15.41
CA THR A 173 17.05 -6.46 -15.72
C THR A 173 17.75 -7.23 -14.61
N ASP A 174 17.59 -6.81 -13.36
CA ASP A 174 18.32 -7.35 -12.20
C ASP A 174 17.74 -8.68 -11.66
N GLY A 175 16.69 -9.21 -12.27
CA GLY A 175 16.03 -10.44 -11.81
C GLY A 175 15.18 -10.30 -10.54
N LYS A 176 15.13 -9.10 -9.95
CA LYS A 176 14.27 -8.80 -8.79
C LYS A 176 12.83 -8.60 -9.24
N TYR A 177 11.91 -8.80 -8.30
CA TYR A 177 10.52 -8.45 -8.53
C TYR A 177 10.36 -6.93 -8.62
N HIS A 178 9.73 -6.47 -9.69
CA HIS A 178 9.38 -5.06 -9.86
C HIS A 178 7.87 -4.87 -9.87
N PRO A 179 7.35 -3.84 -9.18
CA PRO A 179 5.92 -3.59 -9.09
C PRO A 179 5.28 -3.39 -10.46
N THR A 180 4.07 -3.86 -10.59
CA THR A 180 3.25 -3.67 -11.80
C THR A 180 2.09 -2.73 -11.50
N TRP A 181 1.39 -2.28 -12.54
CA TRP A 181 0.23 -1.39 -12.39
C TRP A 181 -0.90 -1.95 -11.49
N LYS A 182 -0.90 -3.27 -11.23
CA LYS A 182 -1.85 -3.93 -10.32
C LYS A 182 -1.37 -3.96 -8.87
N ASP A 183 -0.11 -3.64 -8.63
CA ASP A 183 0.46 -3.67 -7.29
C ASP A 183 0.14 -2.39 -6.51
N ARG A 184 0.28 -2.48 -5.21
CA ARG A 184 0.10 -1.37 -4.27
C ARG A 184 1.46 -0.92 -3.75
N SER A 185 1.51 0.26 -3.16
CA SER A 185 2.72 0.75 -2.49
C SER A 185 3.11 -0.08 -1.26
N ASP A 186 2.14 -0.82 -0.69
CA ASP A 186 2.29 -1.65 0.49
C ASP A 186 2.15 -3.16 0.22
N GLY A 187 2.07 -3.58 -1.07
CA GLY A 187 1.99 -5.01 -1.37
C GLY A 187 1.90 -5.38 -2.85
N ARG A 188 2.41 -6.55 -3.16
CA ARG A 188 2.38 -7.17 -4.48
C ARG A 188 1.07 -7.93 -4.71
N TYR A 189 0.39 -7.71 -5.82
CA TYR A 189 -0.81 -8.46 -6.21
C TYR A 189 -0.48 -9.92 -6.49
N ILE A 190 -1.18 -10.86 -5.83
CA ILE A 190 -1.07 -12.30 -6.06
C ILE A 190 -1.86 -12.68 -7.31
N ARG A 191 -1.17 -13.27 -8.31
CA ARG A 191 -1.77 -13.58 -9.62
C ARG A 191 -2.00 -15.06 -9.83
N SER A 192 -1.23 -15.89 -9.14
CA SER A 192 -1.21 -17.34 -9.33
C SER A 192 -2.03 -18.12 -8.30
N SER A 193 -2.80 -17.42 -7.45
CA SER A 193 -3.69 -18.10 -6.52
C SER A 193 -4.80 -18.86 -7.26
N PRO A 194 -5.29 -19.99 -6.70
CA PRO A 194 -6.41 -20.73 -7.25
C PRO A 194 -7.65 -19.87 -7.49
N ALA A 195 -8.47 -20.22 -8.47
CA ALA A 195 -9.65 -19.43 -8.83
C ALA A 195 -10.62 -19.21 -7.66
N ILE A 196 -10.77 -20.19 -6.79
CA ILE A 196 -11.63 -20.07 -5.60
C ILE A 196 -11.11 -19.02 -4.63
N GLU A 197 -9.80 -18.93 -4.41
CA GLU A 197 -9.21 -17.90 -3.55
C GLU A 197 -9.41 -16.49 -4.14
N GLN A 198 -9.32 -16.35 -5.47
CA GLN A 198 -9.55 -15.08 -6.14
C GLN A 198 -11.02 -14.60 -6.04
N ILE A 199 -11.98 -15.52 -5.95
CA ILE A 199 -13.41 -15.20 -5.82
C ILE A 199 -13.80 -14.96 -4.36
N THR A 200 -13.11 -15.56 -3.40
CA THR A 200 -13.42 -15.48 -1.98
C THR A 200 -13.60 -14.04 -1.44
N PRO A 201 -12.78 -13.02 -1.83
CA PRO A 201 -13.01 -11.64 -1.41
C PRO A 201 -14.31 -11.00 -1.94
N PHE A 202 -14.93 -11.57 -2.98
CA PHE A 202 -16.24 -11.13 -3.49
C PHE A 202 -17.38 -11.79 -2.73
N ILE A 203 -17.22 -13.06 -2.34
CA ILE A 203 -18.19 -13.82 -1.54
C ILE A 203 -18.22 -13.29 -0.10
N MET A 204 -17.05 -12.96 0.45
CA MET A 204 -16.88 -12.38 1.78
C MET A 204 -16.32 -10.96 1.66
N PRO A 205 -17.14 -9.93 1.37
CA PRO A 205 -16.65 -8.58 1.10
C PRO A 205 -16.12 -7.86 2.36
N GLN A 206 -16.61 -8.24 3.54
CA GLN A 206 -16.24 -7.64 4.83
C GLN A 206 -15.34 -8.59 5.63
N ARG A 207 -14.34 -8.02 6.34
CA ARG A 207 -13.45 -8.81 7.22
C ARG A 207 -14.18 -9.47 8.36
N VAL A 208 -15.16 -8.78 8.94
CA VAL A 208 -15.95 -9.32 10.04
C VAL A 208 -16.69 -10.60 9.65
N GLY A 209 -17.10 -10.73 8.38
CA GLY A 209 -17.72 -11.95 7.85
C GLY A 209 -16.73 -13.07 7.48
N ALA A 210 -15.42 -12.77 7.48
CA ALA A 210 -14.36 -13.70 7.09
C ALA A 210 -13.45 -14.09 8.29
N ASN A 211 -13.94 -13.96 9.50
CA ASN A 211 -13.18 -14.23 10.72
C ASN A 211 -12.99 -15.73 10.95
N LEU A 212 -11.74 -16.16 11.09
CA LEU A 212 -11.37 -17.44 11.70
C LEU A 212 -10.83 -17.19 13.11
N LEU A 213 -11.49 -17.80 14.09
CA LEU A 213 -11.17 -17.62 15.50
C LEU A 213 -10.47 -18.86 16.03
N PHE A 214 -9.25 -18.69 16.56
CA PHE A 214 -8.48 -19.76 17.19
C PHE A 214 -8.22 -19.41 18.65
N ASP A 215 -8.31 -20.43 19.51
CA ASP A 215 -8.08 -20.40 20.95
C ASP A 215 -6.98 -21.40 21.30
N GLU A 216 -5.85 -20.88 21.76
CA GLU A 216 -4.70 -21.70 22.12
C GLU A 216 -4.24 -21.43 23.54
N SER A 217 -3.99 -22.47 24.30
CA SER A 217 -3.38 -22.40 25.61
C SER A 217 -1.96 -22.99 25.53
N VAL A 218 -0.96 -22.13 25.69
CA VAL A 218 0.43 -22.46 25.45
C VAL A 218 1.17 -22.65 26.77
N GLU A 219 1.91 -23.75 26.91
CA GLU A 219 2.89 -23.88 27.97
C GLU A 219 4.05 -22.92 27.72
N ILE A 220 4.32 -22.03 28.67
CA ILE A 220 5.34 -20.98 28.57
C ILE A 220 6.44 -21.11 29.62
N THR A 221 6.63 -22.26 30.23
CA THR A 221 7.64 -22.43 31.31
C THR A 221 9.05 -22.15 30.78
N ASP A 222 9.39 -22.69 29.62
CA ASP A 222 10.67 -22.49 28.98
C ASP A 222 10.79 -21.09 28.37
N LEU A 223 9.73 -20.58 27.77
CA LEU A 223 9.68 -19.20 27.27
C LEU A 223 9.88 -18.18 28.41
N ASP A 224 9.28 -18.42 29.60
CA ASP A 224 9.45 -17.54 30.77
C ASP A 224 10.89 -17.59 31.31
N ARG A 225 11.54 -18.77 31.21
CA ARG A 225 12.96 -18.95 31.55
C ARG A 225 13.85 -18.20 30.54
N TYR A 226 13.58 -18.34 29.26
CA TYR A 226 14.27 -17.65 28.18
C TYR A 226 14.18 -16.12 28.32
N VAL A 227 12.97 -15.56 28.54
CA VAL A 227 12.78 -14.13 28.77
C VAL A 227 13.61 -13.63 29.95
N ARG A 228 13.67 -14.40 31.05
CA ARG A 228 14.50 -14.03 32.22
C ARG A 228 16.02 -14.12 31.94
N ALA A 229 16.45 -15.07 31.12
CA ALA A 229 17.84 -15.17 30.69
C ALA A 229 18.24 -13.94 29.86
N LYS A 230 17.42 -13.57 28.85
CA LYS A 230 17.67 -12.40 28.01
C LYS A 230 17.77 -11.09 28.79
N ARG A 231 16.97 -10.93 29.85
CA ARG A 231 17.05 -9.76 30.73
C ARG A 231 18.35 -9.67 31.52
N ARG A 232 18.97 -10.83 31.83
CA ARG A 232 20.26 -10.89 32.55
C ARG A 232 21.47 -10.69 31.64
N GLU A 233 21.31 -10.96 30.34
CA GLU A 233 22.35 -10.74 29.35
C GLU A 233 22.55 -9.23 29.12
N ASP A 234 21.83 -8.66 28.18
CA ASP A 234 21.98 -7.25 27.75
C ASP A 234 20.67 -6.63 27.26
N MET A 235 19.53 -7.28 27.52
CA MET A 235 18.19 -6.83 27.10
C MET A 235 17.26 -6.65 28.32
N PRO A 236 17.48 -5.66 29.20
CA PRO A 236 16.81 -5.56 30.51
C PRO A 236 15.28 -5.41 30.42
N SER A 237 14.75 -4.83 29.35
CA SER A 237 13.29 -4.68 29.11
C SER A 237 12.71 -5.80 28.25
N PHE A 238 13.47 -6.85 27.89
CA PHE A 238 12.95 -7.95 27.08
C PHE A 238 11.78 -8.64 27.79
N GLY A 239 10.65 -8.79 27.07
CA GLY A 239 9.41 -9.32 27.64
C GLY A 239 8.73 -10.34 26.73
N MET A 240 7.59 -10.87 27.20
CA MET A 240 6.77 -11.81 26.41
C MET A 240 6.37 -11.22 25.06
N THR A 241 6.05 -9.92 25.01
CA THR A 241 5.71 -9.23 23.77
C THR A 241 6.79 -9.36 22.72
N HIS A 242 8.06 -9.14 23.08
CA HIS A 242 9.19 -9.28 22.16
C HIS A 242 9.31 -10.71 21.63
N ALA A 243 9.19 -11.71 22.50
CA ALA A 243 9.29 -13.12 22.11
C ALA A 243 8.12 -13.54 21.20
N ILE A 244 6.91 -13.09 21.48
CA ILE A 244 5.72 -13.36 20.67
C ILE A 244 5.85 -12.72 19.28
N ILE A 245 6.30 -11.46 19.22
CA ILE A 245 6.54 -10.77 17.93
C ILE A 245 7.65 -11.47 17.15
N ALA A 246 8.77 -11.85 17.80
CA ALA A 246 9.86 -12.59 17.17
C ALA A 246 9.38 -13.94 16.61
N ALA A 247 8.54 -14.66 17.37
CA ALA A 247 7.92 -15.89 16.89
C ALA A 247 7.02 -15.66 15.66
N TYR A 248 6.25 -14.56 15.62
CA TYR A 248 5.46 -14.21 14.46
C TYR A 248 6.34 -13.86 13.25
N VAL A 249 7.35 -13.03 13.41
CA VAL A 249 8.32 -12.69 12.35
C VAL A 249 8.95 -13.96 11.77
N ARG A 250 9.39 -14.87 12.63
CA ARG A 250 9.94 -16.18 12.23
C ARG A 250 8.88 -17.06 11.53
N THR A 251 7.61 -16.95 11.93
CA THR A 251 6.51 -17.70 11.30
C THR A 251 6.28 -17.19 9.88
N VAL A 252 6.31 -15.89 9.65
CA VAL A 252 6.21 -15.30 8.30
C VAL A 252 7.36 -15.75 7.40
N ALA A 253 8.58 -15.86 7.95
CA ALA A 253 9.73 -16.37 7.18
C ALA A 253 9.50 -17.76 6.58
N LYS A 254 8.74 -18.61 7.26
CA LYS A 254 8.42 -19.97 6.80
C LYS A 254 7.08 -20.06 6.07
N TYR A 255 6.11 -19.26 6.48
CA TYR A 255 4.74 -19.26 5.97
C TYR A 255 4.33 -17.87 5.49
N PRO A 256 4.85 -17.42 4.34
CA PRO A 256 4.68 -16.03 3.89
C PRO A 256 3.25 -15.63 3.57
N ALA A 257 2.34 -16.58 3.31
CA ALA A 257 0.95 -16.26 3.01
C ALA A 257 0.19 -15.62 4.18
N VAL A 258 0.65 -15.78 5.43
CA VAL A 258 0.04 -15.06 6.57
C VAL A 258 0.35 -13.56 6.57
N ASN A 259 1.28 -13.13 5.72
CA ASN A 259 1.60 -11.72 5.49
C ASN A 259 0.88 -11.14 4.27
N ARG A 260 -0.16 -11.85 3.77
CA ARG A 260 -1.07 -11.36 2.74
C ARG A 260 -2.15 -10.47 3.35
N PHE A 261 -2.81 -9.70 2.51
CA PHE A 261 -3.99 -8.92 2.89
C PHE A 261 -4.95 -8.76 1.71
N VAL A 262 -6.19 -8.39 2.01
CA VAL A 262 -7.20 -8.08 1.01
C VAL A 262 -7.46 -6.58 0.96
N ALA A 263 -7.38 -6.01 -0.24
CA ALA A 263 -7.80 -4.65 -0.54
C ALA A 263 -8.44 -4.59 -1.93
N GLY A 264 -9.52 -3.84 -2.09
CA GLY A 264 -10.23 -3.76 -3.36
C GLY A 264 -10.65 -5.12 -3.93
N GLN A 265 -11.01 -6.05 -3.05
CA GLN A 265 -11.39 -7.44 -3.37
C GLN A 265 -10.29 -8.22 -4.12
N ARG A 266 -9.03 -7.89 -3.86
CA ARG A 266 -7.86 -8.59 -4.38
C ARG A 266 -6.93 -8.96 -3.26
N ILE A 267 -6.21 -10.07 -3.43
CA ILE A 267 -5.23 -10.55 -2.47
C ILE A 267 -3.85 -9.99 -2.83
N TYR A 268 -3.18 -9.43 -1.84
CA TYR A 268 -1.84 -8.89 -1.97
C TYR A 268 -0.91 -9.54 -0.95
N SER A 269 0.37 -9.66 -1.29
CA SER A 269 1.45 -10.06 -0.37
C SER A 269 2.29 -8.85 -0.01
N ARG A 270 2.59 -8.67 1.29
CA ARG A 270 3.57 -7.66 1.75
C ARG A 270 5.01 -8.10 1.50
N GLY A 271 5.22 -9.35 1.08
CA GLY A 271 6.56 -9.89 0.89
C GLY A 271 7.36 -9.91 2.18
N GLU A 272 8.51 -9.28 2.17
CA GLU A 272 9.44 -9.26 3.29
C GLU A 272 9.19 -8.12 4.30
N ASP A 273 8.21 -7.27 4.07
CA ASP A 273 7.81 -6.21 5.00
C ASP A 273 6.75 -6.72 5.98
N ILE A 274 7.11 -6.86 7.23
CA ILE A 274 6.23 -7.33 8.31
C ILE A 274 5.91 -6.15 9.22
N ALA A 275 4.76 -5.52 9.00
CA ALA A 275 4.30 -4.38 9.77
C ALA A 275 3.45 -4.84 10.97
N VAL A 276 4.03 -4.77 12.16
CA VAL A 276 3.37 -5.11 13.42
C VAL A 276 2.79 -3.86 14.06
N CYS A 277 1.50 -3.89 14.37
CA CYS A 277 0.79 -2.81 15.06
C CYS A 277 0.51 -3.20 16.51
N MET A 278 0.67 -2.27 17.44
CA MET A 278 0.34 -2.47 18.86
C MET A 278 -0.03 -1.16 19.54
N THR A 279 -1.05 -1.20 20.39
CA THR A 279 -1.40 -0.04 21.23
C THR A 279 -0.44 0.03 22.44
N VAL A 280 0.10 1.20 22.69
CA VAL A 280 0.98 1.51 23.81
C VAL A 280 0.38 2.66 24.60
N LYS A 281 0.37 2.52 25.93
CA LYS A 281 0.00 3.61 26.86
C LYS A 281 1.26 4.30 27.38
N LYS A 282 1.19 5.60 27.59
CA LYS A 282 2.26 6.36 28.26
C LYS A 282 2.46 5.82 29.67
N GLU A 283 1.36 5.74 30.43
CA GLU A 283 1.30 5.19 31.79
C GLU A 283 0.14 4.19 31.90
N MET A 284 0.25 3.22 32.82
CA MET A 284 -0.79 2.22 33.03
C MET A 284 -1.95 2.74 33.91
N THR A 285 -2.46 3.93 33.56
CA THR A 285 -3.62 4.57 34.21
C THR A 285 -4.80 4.63 33.23
N LYS A 286 -6.01 4.86 33.75
CA LYS A 286 -7.23 4.97 32.90
C LYS A 286 -7.20 6.25 32.08
N GLU A 287 -6.65 7.30 32.64
CA GLU A 287 -6.61 8.66 32.09
C GLU A 287 -5.44 8.85 31.11
N SER A 288 -4.44 7.95 31.14
CA SER A 288 -3.28 8.05 30.25
C SER A 288 -3.68 7.85 28.79
N PRO A 289 -3.23 8.73 27.89
CA PRO A 289 -3.47 8.58 26.46
C PRO A 289 -2.83 7.30 25.92
N ASP A 290 -3.47 6.72 24.92
CA ASP A 290 -2.95 5.59 24.15
C ASP A 290 -2.59 6.03 22.74
N THR A 291 -1.51 5.48 22.23
CA THR A 291 -1.14 5.59 20.82
C THR A 291 -0.90 4.22 20.22
N VAL A 292 -0.98 4.12 18.91
CA VAL A 292 -0.65 2.88 18.20
C VAL A 292 0.70 3.05 17.54
N ILE A 293 1.63 2.17 17.87
CA ILE A 293 2.91 2.05 17.18
C ILE A 293 2.78 1.06 16.02
N LYS A 294 3.45 1.35 14.93
CA LYS A 294 3.66 0.44 13.82
C LYS A 294 5.16 0.22 13.64
N VAL A 295 5.59 -1.02 13.73
CA VAL A 295 6.99 -1.39 13.65
C VAL A 295 7.20 -2.35 12.49
N HIS A 296 8.19 -2.06 11.65
CA HIS A 296 8.54 -2.86 10.49
C HIS A 296 9.68 -3.83 10.80
N PHE A 297 9.44 -5.10 10.48
CA PHE A 297 10.41 -6.17 10.65
C PHE A 297 10.67 -6.86 9.31
N HIS A 298 11.85 -7.48 9.22
CA HIS A 298 12.23 -8.34 8.11
C HIS A 298 12.13 -9.82 8.54
N PRO A 299 11.77 -10.77 7.66
CA PRO A 299 11.70 -12.19 8.01
C PRO A 299 12.98 -12.78 8.59
N GLY A 300 14.13 -12.16 8.30
CA GLY A 300 15.44 -12.53 8.84
C GLY A 300 15.72 -12.02 10.25
N ASP A 301 14.89 -11.14 10.81
CA ASP A 301 15.14 -10.54 12.11
C ASP A 301 15.12 -11.59 13.24
N THR A 302 16.06 -11.43 14.17
CA THR A 302 16.21 -12.23 15.39
C THR A 302 15.43 -11.63 16.55
N ALA A 303 15.39 -12.34 17.70
CA ALA A 303 14.78 -11.81 18.92
C ALA A 303 15.45 -10.50 19.39
N ARG A 304 16.76 -10.33 19.14
CA ARG A 304 17.49 -9.08 19.42
C ARG A 304 17.03 -7.95 18.51
N ASP A 305 16.97 -8.19 17.20
CA ASP A 305 16.54 -7.16 16.25
C ASP A 305 15.11 -6.70 16.56
N VAL A 306 14.23 -7.65 16.91
CA VAL A 306 12.86 -7.34 17.34
C VAL A 306 12.85 -6.49 18.60
N TYR A 307 13.68 -6.83 19.59
CA TYR A 307 13.79 -6.07 20.83
C TYR A 307 14.25 -4.63 20.58
N GLU A 308 15.28 -4.43 19.77
CA GLU A 308 15.83 -3.12 19.46
C GLU A 308 14.83 -2.25 18.68
N LYS A 309 14.28 -2.78 17.58
CA LYS A 309 13.32 -2.06 16.75
C LYS A 309 12.03 -1.70 17.50
N PHE A 310 11.50 -2.65 18.29
CA PHE A 310 10.27 -2.43 19.03
C PHE A 310 10.46 -1.39 20.15
N ASN A 311 11.54 -1.48 20.93
CA ASN A 311 11.80 -0.52 22.00
C ASN A 311 12.07 0.88 21.44
N ALA A 312 12.81 1.00 20.34
CA ALA A 312 13.02 2.29 19.69
C ALA A 312 11.68 2.95 19.30
N ALA A 313 10.76 2.18 18.73
CA ALA A 313 9.43 2.68 18.39
C ALA A 313 8.59 3.05 19.63
N VAL A 314 8.71 2.30 20.72
CA VAL A 314 8.00 2.61 21.99
C VAL A 314 8.53 3.91 22.61
N VAL A 315 9.86 4.12 22.59
CA VAL A 315 10.49 5.35 23.10
C VAL A 315 10.04 6.53 22.25
N SER A 316 10.18 6.45 20.92
CA SER A 316 9.74 7.52 20.01
C SER A 316 8.27 7.89 20.21
N ALA A 317 7.39 6.90 20.32
CA ALA A 317 5.97 7.14 20.55
C ALA A 317 5.66 7.81 21.91
N LYS A 318 6.44 7.48 22.95
CA LYS A 318 6.30 8.14 24.26
C LYS A 318 6.80 9.58 24.23
N ASP A 319 7.91 9.83 23.57
CA ASP A 319 8.48 11.18 23.40
C ASP A 319 7.54 12.06 22.55
N GLU A 320 6.92 11.49 21.51
CA GLU A 320 5.90 12.18 20.72
C GLU A 320 4.66 12.54 21.55
N MET A 321 4.20 11.63 22.42
CA MET A 321 3.10 11.91 23.35
C MET A 321 3.46 12.97 24.41
N GLU A 322 4.74 13.18 24.71
CA GLU A 322 5.20 14.26 25.60
C GLU A 322 5.26 15.61 24.90
N ASN A 323 5.71 15.61 23.66
CA ASN A 323 6.02 16.82 22.89
C ASN A 323 4.86 17.29 21.99
N SER A 324 3.92 16.39 21.63
CA SER A 324 2.75 16.76 20.85
C SER A 324 1.64 17.26 21.77
N ASN A 325 1.08 18.44 21.45
CA ASN A 325 -0.23 18.83 21.93
C ASN A 325 -1.26 17.86 21.34
N VAL A 326 -1.40 16.66 21.96
CA VAL A 326 -2.42 15.67 21.59
C VAL A 326 -3.80 16.32 21.57
N ASP A 327 -3.99 17.34 22.42
CA ASP A 327 -5.18 18.18 22.46
C ASP A 327 -5.38 19.00 21.16
N ASP A 328 -4.31 19.43 20.47
CA ASP A 328 -4.43 20.18 19.21
C ASP A 328 -4.90 19.31 18.06
N ALA A 329 -4.34 18.09 17.93
CA ALA A 329 -4.76 17.14 16.88
C ALA A 329 -6.19 16.63 17.14
N ALA A 330 -6.53 16.31 18.39
CA ALA A 330 -7.89 15.96 18.82
C ALA A 330 -8.84 17.15 18.64
N GLY A 331 -8.40 18.37 18.91
CA GLY A 331 -9.13 19.63 18.71
C GLY A 331 -9.47 19.86 17.24
N ILE A 332 -8.52 19.66 16.33
CA ILE A 332 -8.74 19.75 14.88
C ILE A 332 -9.77 18.70 14.42
N LEU A 333 -9.64 17.46 14.89
CA LEU A 333 -10.56 16.38 14.52
C LEU A 333 -11.98 16.62 15.06
N THR A 334 -12.11 17.09 16.31
CA THR A 334 -13.39 17.38 16.94
C THR A 334 -14.05 18.65 16.41
N SER A 335 -13.27 19.64 15.97
CA SER A 335 -13.79 20.86 15.35
C SER A 335 -14.17 20.68 13.87
N THR A 336 -13.70 19.59 13.24
CA THR A 336 -14.02 19.30 11.84
C THR A 336 -15.50 18.92 11.69
N PRO A 337 -16.27 19.55 10.80
CA PRO A 337 -17.67 19.18 10.57
C PRO A 337 -17.79 17.69 10.22
N ARG A 338 -18.73 16.98 10.85
CA ARG A 338 -18.94 15.53 10.68
C ARG A 338 -19.07 15.10 9.23
N MET A 339 -19.66 15.92 8.38
CA MET A 339 -19.81 15.65 6.94
C MET A 339 -18.45 15.65 6.23
N VAL A 340 -17.56 16.58 6.58
CA VAL A 340 -16.21 16.66 6.04
C VAL A 340 -15.40 15.43 6.48
N LEU A 341 -15.45 15.08 7.76
CA LEU A 341 -14.79 13.88 8.28
C LEU A 341 -15.29 12.60 7.59
N LYS A 342 -16.61 12.47 7.42
CA LYS A 342 -17.22 11.35 6.69
C LYS A 342 -16.75 11.28 5.24
N PHE A 343 -16.66 12.44 4.57
CA PHE A 343 -16.18 12.53 3.20
C PHE A 343 -14.69 12.14 3.10
N VAL A 344 -13.84 12.63 4.00
CA VAL A 344 -12.41 12.30 4.03
C VAL A 344 -12.21 10.79 4.24
N VAL A 345 -12.89 10.19 5.22
CA VAL A 345 -12.82 8.74 5.46
C VAL A 345 -13.33 7.94 4.26
N TRP A 346 -14.42 8.39 3.63
CA TRP A 346 -14.93 7.78 2.41
C TRP A 346 -13.90 7.87 1.26
N LEU A 347 -13.30 9.05 1.06
CA LEU A 347 -12.29 9.26 0.03
C LEU A 347 -11.07 8.35 0.24
N VAL A 348 -10.57 8.25 1.48
CA VAL A 348 -9.47 7.34 1.83
C VAL A 348 -9.83 5.89 1.52
N ARG A 349 -11.06 5.45 1.84
CA ARG A 349 -11.54 4.10 1.49
C ARG A 349 -11.56 3.86 -0.02
N VAL A 350 -12.01 4.84 -0.79
CA VAL A 350 -12.04 4.76 -2.27
C VAL A 350 -10.62 4.67 -2.82
N LEU A 351 -9.72 5.53 -2.36
CA LEU A 351 -8.31 5.48 -2.77
C LEU A 351 -7.64 4.15 -2.40
N ASP A 352 -7.92 3.65 -1.19
CA ASP A 352 -7.40 2.36 -0.72
C ASP A 352 -7.96 1.20 -1.55
N TYR A 353 -9.26 1.22 -1.86
CA TYR A 353 -9.93 0.21 -2.70
C TYR A 353 -9.25 0.06 -4.07
N PHE A 354 -8.93 1.17 -4.72
CA PHE A 354 -8.24 1.17 -6.02
C PHE A 354 -6.72 1.03 -5.91
N GLY A 355 -6.19 0.88 -4.70
CA GLY A 355 -4.75 0.81 -4.44
C GLY A 355 -4.02 2.13 -4.72
N MET A 356 -4.71 3.25 -4.69
CA MET A 356 -4.19 4.60 -4.96
C MET A 356 -3.85 5.38 -3.69
N ALA A 357 -4.04 4.78 -2.51
CA ALA A 357 -3.72 5.43 -1.25
C ALA A 357 -2.21 5.77 -1.19
N PRO A 358 -1.85 7.02 -0.88
CA PRO A 358 -0.46 7.46 -0.78
C PRO A 358 0.32 6.65 0.26
N LYS A 359 1.59 6.33 -0.02
CA LYS A 359 2.43 5.53 0.87
C LYS A 359 2.50 6.12 2.28
N PHE A 360 2.71 7.44 2.40
CA PHE A 360 2.79 8.10 3.71
C PHE A 360 1.52 7.91 4.56
N LEU A 361 0.33 7.89 3.91
CA LEU A 361 -0.94 7.67 4.62
C LEU A 361 -1.06 6.21 5.10
N LEU A 362 -0.60 5.26 4.28
CA LEU A 362 -0.58 3.85 4.65
C LEU A 362 0.41 3.59 5.80
N GLU A 363 1.57 4.26 5.80
CA GLU A 363 2.56 4.18 6.88
C GLU A 363 2.04 4.77 8.19
N LEU A 364 1.40 5.93 8.13
CA LEU A 364 0.82 6.58 9.32
C LEU A 364 -0.38 5.82 9.88
N SER A 365 -1.15 5.14 9.04
CA SER A 365 -2.38 4.46 9.44
C SER A 365 -2.10 3.19 10.25
N PRO A 366 -2.59 3.05 11.48
CA PRO A 366 -2.46 1.82 12.25
C PRO A 366 -3.31 0.65 11.72
N PHE A 367 -4.21 0.93 10.77
CA PHE A 367 -5.11 -0.06 10.18
C PHE A 367 -4.52 -0.74 8.93
N HIS A 368 -3.30 -0.37 8.53
CA HIS A 368 -2.58 -0.94 7.39
C HIS A 368 -1.30 -1.61 7.89
N GLY A 369 -1.37 -2.91 8.15
CA GLY A 369 -0.26 -3.70 8.71
C GLY A 369 -0.45 -5.19 8.49
N SER A 370 0.49 -5.98 8.98
CA SER A 370 0.50 -7.44 8.88
C SER A 370 -0.31 -8.10 9.99
N ILE A 371 -0.17 -7.60 11.21
CA ILE A 371 -0.84 -8.12 12.41
C ILE A 371 -0.99 -7.01 13.45
N TYR A 372 -2.03 -7.10 14.24
CA TYR A 372 -2.23 -6.29 15.43
C TYR A 372 -2.06 -7.16 16.68
N PHE A 373 -1.16 -6.78 17.58
CA PHE A 373 -1.00 -7.43 18.86
C PHE A 373 -1.62 -6.63 20.00
N THR A 374 -2.20 -7.32 20.97
CA THR A 374 -2.64 -6.70 22.21
C THR A 374 -2.28 -7.55 23.42
N SER A 375 -1.70 -6.91 24.44
CA SER A 375 -1.30 -7.56 25.68
C SER A 375 -2.37 -7.33 26.77
N MET A 376 -3.21 -8.33 27.00
CA MET A 376 -4.15 -8.34 28.13
C MET A 376 -3.45 -8.81 29.43
N GLY A 377 -2.27 -9.41 29.30
CA GLY A 377 -1.46 -9.85 30.42
C GLY A 377 -1.00 -8.70 31.32
N SER A 378 -0.72 -7.53 30.76
CA SER A 378 -0.41 -6.31 31.51
C SER A 378 -1.58 -5.82 32.39
N LEU A 379 -2.81 -6.13 31.98
CA LEU A 379 -4.04 -5.81 32.71
C LEU A 379 -4.47 -6.93 33.68
N GLY A 380 -3.73 -8.06 33.72
CA GLY A 380 -4.02 -9.19 34.60
C GLY A 380 -5.25 -10.03 34.20
N ILE A 381 -5.75 -9.90 32.96
CA ILE A 381 -6.95 -10.59 32.49
C ILE A 381 -6.64 -11.63 31.41
N LYS A 382 -7.64 -12.48 31.09
CA LYS A 382 -7.58 -13.40 29.95
C LYS A 382 -7.63 -12.63 28.63
N PRO A 383 -7.10 -13.21 27.54
CA PRO A 383 -7.21 -12.57 26.23
C PRO A 383 -8.64 -12.57 25.72
N VAL A 384 -8.94 -11.62 24.84
CA VAL A 384 -10.24 -11.48 24.18
C VAL A 384 -10.08 -11.76 22.68
N TYR A 385 -11.16 -12.17 22.03
CA TYR A 385 -11.23 -12.13 20.58
C TYR A 385 -11.49 -10.68 20.17
N HIS A 386 -10.52 -10.09 19.51
CA HIS A 386 -10.70 -8.75 18.96
C HIS A 386 -11.18 -8.85 17.51
N HIS A 387 -12.13 -8.00 17.13
CA HIS A 387 -12.60 -7.96 15.75
C HIS A 387 -11.52 -7.42 14.79
N LEU A 388 -11.54 -7.88 13.54
CA LEU A 388 -10.78 -7.25 12.48
C LEU A 388 -11.50 -5.98 12.03
N TYR A 389 -10.74 -4.92 11.76
CA TYR A 389 -11.31 -3.66 11.28
C TYR A 389 -11.68 -3.75 9.81
N ASP A 390 -12.87 -3.28 9.42
CA ASP A 390 -13.28 -3.14 8.02
C ASP A 390 -12.58 -1.97 7.31
N PHE A 391 -11.94 -1.08 8.06
CA PHE A 391 -11.09 -0.03 7.54
C PHE A 391 -9.63 -0.50 7.54
N GLY A 392 -8.92 -0.26 6.43
CA GLY A 392 -7.51 -0.65 6.28
C GLY A 392 -7.33 -2.10 5.79
N THR A 393 -6.18 -2.71 6.09
CA THR A 393 -5.75 -3.98 5.49
C THR A 393 -5.17 -4.99 6.48
N VAL A 394 -5.24 -4.75 7.79
CA VAL A 394 -4.72 -5.69 8.80
C VAL A 394 -5.53 -7.00 8.77
N PRO A 395 -4.91 -8.15 8.41
CA PRO A 395 -5.60 -9.42 8.26
C PRO A 395 -5.61 -10.27 9.52
N ALA A 396 -4.85 -9.90 10.54
CA ALA A 396 -4.65 -10.73 11.72
C ALA A 396 -4.66 -9.91 13.00
N PHE A 397 -5.27 -10.45 14.03
CA PHE A 397 -5.26 -9.93 15.39
C PHE A 397 -4.85 -11.04 16.36
N CYS A 398 -3.88 -10.78 17.23
CA CYS A 398 -3.48 -11.70 18.28
C CYS A 398 -3.54 -11.01 19.65
N ALA A 399 -4.39 -11.53 20.53
CA ALA A 399 -4.42 -11.14 21.92
C ALA A 399 -3.79 -12.20 22.81
N PHE A 400 -2.93 -11.81 23.75
CA PHE A 400 -2.33 -12.72 24.72
C PHE A 400 -2.64 -12.26 26.13
N GLY A 401 -2.97 -13.25 27.00
CA GLY A 401 -3.46 -13.03 28.33
C GLY A 401 -2.40 -13.05 29.41
N ARG A 402 -2.87 -13.03 30.68
CA ARG A 402 -1.99 -13.19 31.84
C ARG A 402 -1.37 -14.58 31.89
N LYS A 403 -0.19 -14.68 32.48
CA LYS A 403 0.42 -15.96 32.85
C LYS A 403 -0.41 -16.63 33.96
N ARG A 404 -0.70 -17.92 33.81
CA ARG A 404 -1.32 -18.74 34.84
C ARG A 404 -0.44 -19.92 35.20
N ARG A 405 -0.54 -20.40 36.41
CA ARG A 405 0.11 -21.63 36.89
C ARG A 405 -0.91 -22.76 36.84
N ALA A 406 -0.46 -23.94 36.50
CA ALA A 406 -1.22 -25.16 36.60
C ALA A 406 -0.31 -26.28 37.12
N GLU A 407 -0.86 -27.15 37.97
CA GLU A 407 -0.20 -28.35 38.42
C GLU A 407 -0.58 -29.52 37.51
N GLU A 408 0.42 -30.24 37.05
CA GLU A 408 0.26 -31.42 36.16
C GLU A 408 1.00 -32.61 36.77
N ILE A 409 0.44 -33.79 36.55
CA ILE A 409 1.13 -35.05 36.94
C ILE A 409 1.97 -35.48 35.76
N LYS A 410 3.32 -35.47 35.95
CA LYS A 410 4.26 -36.00 34.97
C LYS A 410 5.13 -37.05 35.65
N ASP A 411 5.17 -38.23 35.08
CA ASP A 411 5.96 -39.38 35.63
C ASP A 411 5.61 -39.68 37.10
N GLY A 412 4.34 -39.52 37.48
CA GLY A 412 3.87 -39.74 38.85
C GLY A 412 4.19 -38.61 39.84
N GLN A 413 4.79 -37.51 39.39
CA GLN A 413 5.12 -36.35 40.22
C GLN A 413 4.28 -35.14 39.84
N ILE A 414 3.90 -34.33 40.82
CA ILE A 414 3.21 -33.03 40.58
C ILE A 414 4.26 -32.02 40.15
N VAL A 415 4.09 -31.51 38.93
CA VAL A 415 4.97 -30.48 38.34
C VAL A 415 4.18 -29.21 38.10
N GLU A 416 4.67 -28.09 38.64
CA GLU A 416 4.08 -26.77 38.35
C GLU A 416 4.52 -26.29 36.96
N ARG A 417 3.56 -25.99 36.10
CA ARG A 417 3.73 -25.45 34.75
C ARG A 417 3.13 -24.07 34.62
N LYS A 418 3.67 -23.27 33.71
CA LYS A 418 3.13 -21.94 33.37
C LYS A 418 2.49 -21.96 32.02
N TYR A 419 1.30 -21.38 31.95
CA TYR A 419 0.50 -21.28 30.74
C TYR A 419 0.15 -19.84 30.41
N MET A 420 -0.07 -19.58 29.14
CA MET A 420 -0.63 -18.33 28.63
C MET A 420 -1.64 -18.65 27.54
N ASP A 421 -2.81 -18.03 27.63
CA ASP A 421 -3.84 -18.19 26.62
C ASP A 421 -3.64 -17.14 25.52
N LEU A 422 -3.81 -17.57 24.27
CA LEU A 422 -3.73 -16.77 23.05
C LEU A 422 -5.07 -16.84 22.31
N ARG A 423 -5.50 -15.72 21.78
CA ARG A 423 -6.70 -15.60 20.94
C ARG A 423 -6.29 -14.99 19.61
N PHE A 424 -6.58 -15.71 18.53
CA PHE A 424 -6.34 -15.23 17.17
C PHE A 424 -7.66 -14.97 16.48
N ASN A 425 -7.71 -13.85 15.78
CA ASN A 425 -8.73 -13.57 14.79
C ASN A 425 -8.03 -13.31 13.47
N LEU A 426 -8.29 -14.15 12.47
CA LEU A 426 -7.56 -14.21 11.21
C LEU A 426 -8.54 -14.07 10.04
N ASP A 427 -8.10 -13.43 8.97
CA ASP A 427 -8.89 -13.24 7.74
C ASP A 427 -8.78 -14.49 6.85
N GLU A 428 -9.86 -15.25 6.75
CA GLU A 428 -9.91 -16.49 5.96
C GLU A 428 -9.66 -16.29 4.46
N ARG A 429 -9.83 -15.08 3.97
CA ARG A 429 -9.68 -14.76 2.54
C ARG A 429 -8.23 -14.78 2.05
N ILE A 430 -7.25 -14.71 2.96
CA ILE A 430 -5.81 -14.66 2.58
C ILE A 430 -5.16 -16.03 2.54
N CYS A 431 -5.63 -16.99 3.33
CA CYS A 431 -5.22 -18.38 3.30
C CYS A 431 -6.27 -19.26 4.01
N ASP A 432 -6.32 -20.52 3.63
CA ASP A 432 -7.31 -21.48 4.14
C ASP A 432 -7.02 -21.98 5.57
N GLY A 433 -7.98 -22.66 6.17
CA GLY A 433 -7.88 -23.18 7.52
C GLY A 433 -6.76 -24.21 7.71
N PHE A 434 -6.41 -25.00 6.69
CA PHE A 434 -5.31 -25.95 6.76
C PHE A 434 -3.96 -25.24 6.84
N TYR A 435 -3.79 -24.19 6.03
CA TYR A 435 -2.59 -23.37 6.08
C TYR A 435 -2.47 -22.69 7.45
N TYR A 436 -3.54 -22.10 7.97
CA TYR A 436 -3.56 -21.49 9.30
C TYR A 436 -3.25 -22.49 10.43
N ALA A 437 -3.78 -23.71 10.36
CA ALA A 437 -3.46 -24.74 11.35
C ALA A 437 -1.95 -25.08 11.36
N SER A 438 -1.32 -25.13 10.19
CA SER A 438 0.13 -25.32 10.06
C SER A 438 0.94 -24.15 10.62
N VAL A 439 0.47 -22.94 10.36
CA VAL A 439 1.05 -21.67 10.87
C VAL A 439 0.99 -21.64 12.40
N ILE A 440 -0.19 -21.90 12.98
CA ILE A 440 -0.38 -21.87 14.43
C ILE A 440 0.50 -22.93 15.11
N LYS A 441 0.51 -24.18 14.60
CA LYS A 441 1.39 -25.22 15.13
C LYS A 441 2.86 -24.83 15.13
N TYR A 442 3.33 -24.18 14.06
CA TYR A 442 4.70 -23.74 13.98
C TYR A 442 4.99 -22.57 14.93
N PHE A 443 4.08 -21.61 15.00
CA PHE A 443 4.16 -20.48 15.94
C PHE A 443 4.23 -20.97 17.40
N LEU A 444 3.38 -21.92 17.80
CA LEU A 444 3.39 -22.52 19.12
C LEU A 444 4.70 -23.28 19.40
N ARG A 445 5.23 -23.99 18.40
CA ARG A 445 6.53 -24.64 18.50
C ARG A 445 7.66 -23.64 18.79
N LEU A 446 7.65 -22.46 18.15
CA LEU A 446 8.65 -21.42 18.41
C LEU A 446 8.53 -20.85 19.84
N LEU A 447 7.35 -20.79 20.39
CA LEU A 447 7.14 -20.37 21.79
C LEU A 447 7.60 -21.46 22.78
N ALA A 448 7.48 -22.75 22.42
CA ALA A 448 8.00 -23.86 23.20
C ALA A 448 9.54 -23.99 23.12
N HIS A 449 10.14 -23.57 22.00
CA HIS A 449 11.59 -23.62 21.74
C HIS A 449 12.13 -22.23 21.38
N PRO A 450 12.13 -21.28 22.32
CA PRO A 450 12.41 -19.87 22.04
C PRO A 450 13.89 -19.60 21.67
N GLU A 451 14.81 -20.54 21.95
CA GLU A 451 16.20 -20.49 21.51
C GLU A 451 16.36 -20.44 19.98
N MET A 452 15.36 -20.94 19.25
CA MET A 452 15.32 -20.84 17.78
C MET A 452 15.23 -19.39 17.29
N LEU A 453 14.81 -18.45 18.12
CA LEU A 453 14.63 -17.05 17.78
C LEU A 453 15.94 -16.24 17.82
N ASP A 454 16.98 -16.78 18.43
CA ASP A 454 18.28 -16.11 18.59
C ASP A 454 19.11 -16.08 17.30
N ARG A 455 18.78 -16.92 16.33
CA ARG A 455 19.49 -17.01 15.05
C ARG A 455 18.53 -16.66 13.90
N PRO A 456 19.01 -16.08 12.81
CA PRO A 456 18.17 -15.88 11.64
C PRO A 456 17.64 -17.23 11.10
N PRO A 457 16.53 -17.25 10.33
CA PRO A 457 16.04 -18.47 9.71
C PRO A 457 17.05 -19.00 8.68
N GLU A 458 17.14 -20.31 8.54
CA GLU A 458 18.01 -20.95 7.52
C GLU A 458 17.56 -20.57 6.10
N THR A 459 16.27 -20.42 5.91
CA THR A 459 15.66 -20.03 4.61
C THR A 459 14.47 -19.12 4.84
N ILE A 460 14.29 -18.17 3.93
CA ILE A 460 13.09 -17.31 3.86
C ILE A 460 12.28 -17.80 2.67
N ALA A 461 11.10 -18.33 2.97
CA ALA A 461 10.18 -18.80 1.93
C ALA A 461 9.59 -17.61 1.16
N GLN A 462 9.50 -17.76 -0.15
CA GLN A 462 8.87 -16.77 -1.02
C GLN A 462 7.39 -17.09 -1.21
N ASP A 463 6.54 -16.06 -1.16
CA ASP A 463 5.13 -16.21 -1.49
C ASP A 463 4.93 -16.42 -3.00
N ILE A 464 3.83 -17.09 -3.35
CA ILE A 464 3.47 -17.34 -4.76
C ILE A 464 3.40 -16.03 -5.56
N PRO A 465 3.75 -16.05 -6.86
CA PRO A 465 3.77 -14.85 -7.70
C PRO A 465 2.38 -14.29 -8.02
#